data_549a07f5e0a720e6942db954b182f1e1
#
_entry.id   549a07f5e0a720e6942db954b182f1e1
#
_cell.length_a   1.000
_cell.length_b   1.000
_cell.length_c   1.000
_cell.angle_alpha   90.00
_cell.angle_beta   90.00
_cell.angle_gamma   90.00
#
_symmetry.space_group_name_H-M   'P 1'
#
loop_
_entity.id
_entity.type
_entity.pdbx_description
1 polymer ?
#
loop_
_entity_poly.entity_id
_entity_poly.type
_entity_poly.pdbx_seq_one_letter_code
_entity_poly.pdbx_strand_id
1 'polypeptide(L)'
;MSIPAATHGWAGGMNYHAQEAVKRLEKTYPQLKFVLATAGDPAKQVSDIEDMMATRNIDALVVLPFESAPLTGPVKRVAEAGKWVTVVDRGLAEEGIEDLYVAGDNPGFGRVAGEFFRERLPNGGKIVVLRGIPTTIDNERVEAFQKAIEGSGIEIIGMEHGNWNRDNAFTVMQDFLSKHPKIDAVWASDDDMAVGVLEAINQAGRQDEMWVLGGAGMKEMIKRVMDGDTRVPANVTYPPSMIATAIEITALRFVSNAPVSGRFVIGSELITKDNAKDFYFPDSPF
;
A
#
# COMPACT_ATOMS: atom_id res chain seq x y z
N MET A 1 9.17 11.28 13.36
CA MET A 1 8.30 10.46 12.50
C MET A 1 7.78 9.29 13.29
N SER A 2 6.54 8.89 13.05
CA SER A 2 5.91 7.76 13.73
C SER A 2 5.17 6.90 12.70
N ILE A 3 5.59 5.65 12.53
CA ILE A 3 5.06 4.72 11.54
C ILE A 3 4.88 3.33 12.15
N PRO A 4 4.03 2.45 11.57
CA PRO A 4 3.93 1.07 12.00
C PRO A 4 5.26 0.32 11.86
N ALA A 5 5.50 -0.65 12.74
CA ALA A 5 6.60 -1.59 12.61
C ALA A 5 6.41 -2.48 11.37
N ALA A 6 7.49 -3.14 10.93
CA ALA A 6 7.49 -4.03 9.77
C ALA A 6 6.76 -5.34 10.08
N THR A 7 5.44 -5.35 9.99
CA THR A 7 4.58 -6.52 10.26
C THR A 7 4.28 -7.35 9.01
N HIS A 8 4.50 -6.78 7.82
CA HIS A 8 4.33 -7.41 6.50
C HIS A 8 5.28 -6.74 5.49
N GLY A 9 5.42 -7.30 4.29
CA GLY A 9 6.42 -6.88 3.30
C GLY A 9 6.34 -5.39 2.96
N TRP A 10 5.15 -4.86 2.65
CA TRP A 10 4.97 -3.45 2.32
C TRP A 10 5.37 -2.52 3.49
N ALA A 11 5.01 -2.87 4.73
CA ALA A 11 5.44 -2.09 5.91
C ALA A 11 6.96 -2.15 6.11
N GLY A 12 7.61 -3.27 5.79
CA GLY A 12 9.06 -3.40 5.74
C GLY A 12 9.69 -2.43 4.72
N GLY A 13 9.11 -2.34 3.52
CA GLY A 13 9.49 -1.39 2.50
C GLY A 13 9.33 0.07 2.96
N MET A 14 8.22 0.41 3.62
CA MET A 14 8.00 1.73 4.20
C MET A 14 9.10 2.12 5.19
N ASN A 15 9.43 1.22 6.13
CA ASN A 15 10.49 1.44 7.12
C ASN A 15 11.86 1.67 6.45
N TYR A 16 12.18 0.86 5.44
CA TYR A 16 13.42 1.00 4.65
C TYR A 16 13.48 2.37 3.96
N HIS A 17 12.47 2.74 3.20
CA HIS A 17 12.45 4.00 2.48
C HIS A 17 12.45 5.23 3.40
N ALA A 18 11.82 5.14 4.58
CA ALA A 18 11.87 6.19 5.59
C ALA A 18 13.31 6.40 6.09
N GLN A 19 14.02 5.30 6.42
CA GLN A 19 15.41 5.37 6.88
C GLN A 19 16.36 5.92 5.81
N GLU A 20 16.21 5.48 4.57
CA GLU A 20 17.05 5.95 3.45
C GLU A 20 16.79 7.43 3.13
N ALA A 21 15.53 7.88 3.18
CA ALA A 21 15.20 9.30 3.03
C ALA A 21 15.84 10.15 4.13
N VAL A 22 15.76 9.71 5.38
CA VAL A 22 16.41 10.40 6.53
C VAL A 22 17.89 10.50 6.32
N LYS A 23 18.60 9.40 6.04
CA LYS A 23 20.06 9.41 5.79
C LYS A 23 20.46 10.40 4.70
N ARG A 24 19.71 10.41 3.59
CA ARG A 24 19.96 11.32 2.47
C ARG A 24 19.73 12.78 2.85
N LEU A 25 18.63 13.07 3.55
CA LEU A 25 18.30 14.44 3.96
C LEU A 25 19.25 14.99 5.02
N GLU A 26 19.64 14.21 6.03
CA GLU A 26 20.62 14.63 7.05
C GLU A 26 22.01 14.90 6.45
N LYS A 27 22.40 14.15 5.42
CA LYS A 27 23.62 14.39 4.67
C LYS A 27 23.56 15.67 3.85
N THR A 28 22.41 15.95 3.22
CA THR A 28 22.21 17.11 2.35
C THR A 28 21.95 18.38 3.13
N TYR A 29 21.21 18.27 4.24
CA TYR A 29 20.76 19.37 5.09
C TYR A 29 21.11 19.08 6.57
N PRO A 30 22.36 19.31 7.01
CA PRO A 30 22.82 18.95 8.36
C PRO A 30 22.06 19.63 9.51
N GLN A 31 21.31 20.72 9.22
CA GLN A 31 20.46 21.39 10.19
C GLN A 31 19.18 20.60 10.51
N LEU A 32 18.73 19.69 9.64
CA LEU A 32 17.61 18.82 9.91
C LEU A 32 18.02 17.69 10.86
N LYS A 33 17.14 17.36 11.81
CA LYS A 33 17.31 16.23 12.72
C LYS A 33 16.04 15.41 12.71
N PHE A 34 16.21 14.11 12.59
CA PHE A 34 15.08 13.19 12.49
C PHE A 34 15.05 12.23 13.68
N VAL A 35 13.82 11.96 14.15
CA VAL A 35 13.54 10.89 15.10
C VAL A 35 12.55 9.96 14.45
N LEU A 36 12.88 8.69 14.32
CA LEU A 36 12.00 7.65 13.78
C LEU A 36 11.59 6.71 14.91
N ALA A 37 10.29 6.62 15.18
CA ALA A 37 9.69 5.59 16.02
C ALA A 37 8.83 4.65 15.18
N THR A 38 8.92 3.37 15.48
CA THR A 38 8.10 2.32 14.89
C THR A 38 7.27 1.64 15.96
N ALA A 39 5.97 1.52 15.72
CA ALA A 39 5.01 1.00 16.69
C ALA A 39 4.44 -0.35 16.25
N GLY A 40 4.33 -1.31 17.17
CA GLY A 40 3.73 -2.62 16.93
C GLY A 40 2.19 -2.62 17.09
N ASP A 41 1.63 -1.55 17.66
CA ASP A 41 0.21 -1.38 17.90
C ASP A 41 -0.16 0.11 18.01
N PRO A 42 -1.46 0.48 17.98
CA PRO A 42 -1.92 1.86 18.09
C PRO A 42 -1.54 2.54 19.41
N ALA A 43 -1.59 1.83 20.54
CA ALA A 43 -1.31 2.40 21.87
C ALA A 43 0.17 2.80 21.99
N LYS A 44 1.07 1.95 21.47
CA LYS A 44 2.49 2.27 21.37
C LYS A 44 2.74 3.49 20.48
N GLN A 45 2.02 3.60 19.36
CA GLN A 45 2.17 4.74 18.47
C GLN A 45 1.71 6.05 19.11
N VAL A 46 0.60 6.02 19.87
CA VAL A 46 0.14 7.16 20.67
C VAL A 46 1.21 7.60 21.64
N SER A 47 1.75 6.66 22.45
CA SER A 47 2.81 6.95 23.41
C SER A 47 4.06 7.55 22.77
N ASP A 48 4.47 7.02 21.60
CA ASP A 48 5.64 7.55 20.87
C ASP A 48 5.44 9.00 20.41
N ILE A 49 4.24 9.34 19.94
CA ILE A 49 3.92 10.73 19.54
C ILE A 49 3.94 11.65 20.75
N GLU A 50 3.36 11.24 21.87
CA GLU A 50 3.35 12.01 23.11
C GLU A 50 4.76 12.22 23.66
N ASP A 51 5.61 11.19 23.63
CA ASP A 51 7.01 11.27 24.03
C ASP A 51 7.81 12.24 23.13
N MET A 52 7.59 12.20 21.82
CA MET A 52 8.22 13.13 20.88
C MET A 52 7.84 14.57 21.18
N MET A 53 6.58 14.83 21.50
CA MET A 53 6.10 16.17 21.87
C MET A 53 6.71 16.65 23.19
N ALA A 54 6.76 15.79 24.21
CA ALA A 54 7.21 16.13 25.54
C ALA A 54 8.73 16.29 25.66
N THR A 55 9.51 15.43 24.95
CA THR A 55 10.95 15.30 25.18
C THR A 55 11.83 15.84 24.06
N ARG A 56 11.31 15.93 22.83
CA ARG A 56 12.10 16.27 21.63
C ARG A 56 11.80 17.66 21.06
N ASN A 57 10.70 18.30 21.49
CA ASN A 57 10.25 19.59 20.95
C ASN A 57 10.29 19.62 19.41
N ILE A 58 9.61 18.66 18.80
CA ILE A 58 9.59 18.51 17.34
C ILE A 58 8.95 19.72 16.65
N ASP A 59 9.41 20.07 15.46
CA ASP A 59 8.82 21.11 14.60
C ASP A 59 7.79 20.54 13.64
N ALA A 60 7.94 19.25 13.28
CA ALA A 60 7.05 18.54 12.39
C ALA A 60 6.85 17.09 12.82
N LEU A 61 5.64 16.57 12.60
CA LEU A 61 5.30 15.15 12.67
C LEU A 61 4.99 14.64 11.26
N VAL A 62 5.73 13.61 10.80
CA VAL A 62 5.31 12.78 9.67
C VAL A 62 4.78 11.48 10.26
N VAL A 63 3.53 11.14 9.99
CA VAL A 63 2.86 10.00 10.59
C VAL A 63 2.12 9.16 9.54
N LEU A 64 2.34 7.84 9.58
CA LEU A 64 1.42 6.87 9.01
C LEU A 64 0.64 6.28 10.18
N PRO A 65 -0.65 6.57 10.35
CA PRO A 65 -1.43 6.04 11.46
C PRO A 65 -1.51 4.51 11.41
N PHE A 66 -1.28 3.85 12.54
CA PHE A 66 -1.52 2.41 12.65
C PHE A 66 -3.01 2.10 12.41
N GLU A 67 -3.87 2.90 13.06
CA GLU A 67 -5.32 2.98 12.84
C GLU A 67 -5.78 4.43 12.92
N SER A 68 -6.75 4.81 12.09
CA SER A 68 -7.21 6.21 11.98
C SER A 68 -7.79 6.75 13.29
N ALA A 69 -8.76 6.04 13.90
CA ALA A 69 -9.49 6.55 15.06
C ALA A 69 -8.62 6.77 16.31
N PRO A 70 -7.78 5.81 16.77
CA PRO A 70 -6.93 6.01 17.93
C PRO A 70 -5.90 7.12 17.76
N LEU A 71 -5.41 7.32 16.52
CA LEU A 71 -4.33 8.29 16.25
C LEU A 71 -4.85 9.70 15.99
N THR A 72 -6.13 9.88 15.69
CA THR A 72 -6.70 11.21 15.39
C THR A 72 -6.48 12.21 16.51
N GLY A 73 -6.82 11.87 17.76
CA GLY A 73 -6.66 12.76 18.91
C GLY A 73 -5.21 13.17 19.18
N PRO A 74 -4.26 12.22 19.29
CA PRO A 74 -2.84 12.53 19.45
C PRO A 74 -2.27 13.43 18.36
N VAL A 75 -2.58 13.14 17.08
CA VAL A 75 -2.10 13.94 15.94
C VAL A 75 -2.72 15.35 15.96
N LYS A 76 -4.00 15.47 16.31
CA LYS A 76 -4.68 16.76 16.45
C LYS A 76 -4.00 17.64 17.51
N ARG A 77 -3.58 17.07 18.65
CA ARG A 77 -2.82 17.81 19.68
C ARG A 77 -1.48 18.34 19.15
N VAL A 78 -0.82 17.63 18.24
CA VAL A 78 0.40 18.10 17.58
C VAL A 78 0.10 19.33 16.71
N ALA A 79 -0.95 19.28 15.90
CA ALA A 79 -1.39 20.42 15.08
C ALA A 79 -1.81 21.63 15.94
N GLU A 80 -2.60 21.41 17.00
CA GLU A 80 -3.04 22.45 17.95
C GLU A 80 -1.86 23.11 18.70
N ALA A 81 -0.75 22.39 18.88
CA ALA A 81 0.50 22.94 19.40
C ALA A 81 1.29 23.77 18.37
N GLY A 82 0.72 24.01 17.19
CA GLY A 82 1.34 24.78 16.11
C GLY A 82 2.48 24.07 15.38
N LYS A 83 2.55 22.74 15.49
CA LYS A 83 3.54 21.93 14.80
C LYS A 83 3.00 21.47 13.45
N TRP A 84 3.90 21.35 12.47
CA TRP A 84 3.55 20.85 11.15
C TRP A 84 3.14 19.36 11.22
N VAL A 85 2.08 18.99 10.51
CA VAL A 85 1.59 17.61 10.44
C VAL A 85 1.53 17.14 8.99
N THR A 86 2.24 16.05 8.70
CA THR A 86 2.13 15.30 7.44
C THR A 86 1.58 13.92 7.74
N VAL A 87 0.43 13.59 7.14
CA VAL A 87 -0.19 12.27 7.24
C VAL A 87 0.10 11.48 5.95
N VAL A 88 0.42 10.20 6.11
CA VAL A 88 0.82 9.32 5.01
C VAL A 88 -0.12 8.10 4.93
N ASP A 89 -0.53 7.74 3.72
CA ASP A 89 -1.32 6.54 3.38
C ASP A 89 -2.70 6.52 4.06
N ARG A 90 -2.77 6.05 5.30
CA ARG A 90 -4.03 6.01 6.06
C ARG A 90 -4.34 7.38 6.62
N GLY A 91 -5.52 7.91 6.27
CA GLY A 91 -6.02 9.16 6.82
C GLY A 91 -6.36 9.07 8.31
N LEU A 92 -6.67 10.21 8.88
CA LEU A 92 -7.25 10.33 10.22
C LEU A 92 -8.78 10.16 10.13
N ALA A 93 -9.44 9.96 11.27
CA ALA A 93 -10.90 9.87 11.32
C ALA A 93 -11.60 11.26 11.21
N GLU A 94 -10.85 12.35 11.36
CA GLU A 94 -11.28 13.74 11.20
C GLU A 94 -10.42 14.38 10.11
N GLU A 95 -11.04 15.05 9.14
CA GLU A 95 -10.36 15.75 8.05
C GLU A 95 -9.83 17.13 8.48
N GLY A 96 -8.79 17.61 7.80
CA GLY A 96 -8.27 18.97 7.97
C GLY A 96 -7.40 19.18 9.19
N ILE A 97 -6.91 18.11 9.80
CA ILE A 97 -5.91 18.19 10.89
C ILE A 97 -4.51 18.38 10.31
N GLU A 98 -4.23 17.67 9.21
CA GLU A 98 -2.92 17.68 8.56
C GLU A 98 -2.72 18.91 7.66
N ASP A 99 -1.48 19.41 7.63
CA ASP A 99 -1.02 20.40 6.66
C ASP A 99 -0.75 19.77 5.29
N LEU A 100 -0.27 18.53 5.30
CA LEU A 100 0.04 17.75 4.10
C LEU A 100 -0.44 16.31 4.25
N TYR A 101 -1.13 15.81 3.23
CA TYR A 101 -1.49 14.40 3.10
C TYR A 101 -0.80 13.80 1.86
N VAL A 102 -0.09 12.69 2.04
CA VAL A 102 0.58 11.96 0.96
C VAL A 102 0.12 10.52 0.93
N ALA A 103 -0.50 10.09 -0.16
CA ALA A 103 -1.00 8.72 -0.29
C ALA A 103 -0.94 8.22 -1.73
N GLY A 104 -1.07 6.91 -1.92
CA GLY A 104 -1.33 6.32 -3.22
C GLY A 104 -2.78 6.55 -3.68
N ASP A 105 -3.01 6.43 -4.98
CA ASP A 105 -4.33 6.49 -5.61
C ASP A 105 -5.06 5.15 -5.46
N ASN A 106 -5.79 4.95 -4.35
CA ASN A 106 -6.53 3.71 -4.12
C ASN A 106 -7.66 3.48 -5.13
N PRO A 107 -8.48 4.46 -5.50
CA PRO A 107 -9.42 4.32 -6.61
C PRO A 107 -8.71 3.98 -7.93
N GLY A 108 -7.59 4.65 -8.22
CA GLY A 108 -6.76 4.36 -9.40
C GLY A 108 -6.22 2.94 -9.41
N PHE A 109 -5.78 2.43 -8.25
CA PHE A 109 -5.33 1.04 -8.09
C PHE A 109 -6.43 0.04 -8.51
N GLY A 110 -7.64 0.19 -7.99
CA GLY A 110 -8.76 -0.66 -8.34
C GLY A 110 -9.18 -0.53 -9.80
N ARG A 111 -9.22 0.71 -10.32
CA ARG A 111 -9.55 0.99 -11.72
C ARG A 111 -8.55 0.36 -12.69
N VAL A 112 -7.26 0.55 -12.48
CA VAL A 112 -6.19 -0.02 -13.32
C VAL A 112 -6.26 -1.55 -13.31
N ALA A 113 -6.47 -2.16 -12.14
CA ALA A 113 -6.67 -3.60 -12.03
C ALA A 113 -7.89 -4.07 -12.84
N GLY A 114 -9.04 -3.40 -12.68
CA GLY A 114 -10.27 -3.77 -13.39
C GLY A 114 -10.17 -3.60 -14.90
N GLU A 115 -9.54 -2.53 -15.38
CA GLU A 115 -9.25 -2.30 -16.80
C GLU A 115 -8.40 -3.44 -17.38
N PHE A 116 -7.36 -3.88 -16.66
CA PHE A 116 -6.53 -5.02 -17.05
C PHE A 116 -7.32 -6.34 -17.12
N PHE A 117 -8.23 -6.57 -16.16
CA PHE A 117 -9.11 -7.76 -16.20
C PHE A 117 -10.02 -7.74 -17.43
N ARG A 118 -10.60 -6.59 -17.77
CA ARG A 118 -11.42 -6.45 -19.00
C ARG A 118 -10.63 -6.73 -20.28
N GLU A 119 -9.40 -6.25 -20.34
CA GLU A 119 -8.52 -6.49 -21.49
C GLU A 119 -8.20 -7.98 -21.66
N ARG A 120 -7.91 -8.67 -20.57
CA ARG A 120 -7.52 -10.08 -20.60
C ARG A 120 -8.68 -11.06 -20.64
N LEU A 121 -9.86 -10.65 -20.22
CA LEU A 121 -11.10 -11.44 -20.25
C LEU A 121 -12.17 -10.75 -21.14
N PRO A 122 -11.90 -10.55 -22.43
CA PRO A 122 -12.78 -9.78 -23.32
C PRO A 122 -14.15 -10.42 -23.53
N ASN A 123 -14.29 -11.72 -23.26
CA ASN A 123 -15.55 -12.46 -23.34
C ASN A 123 -16.18 -12.74 -21.97
N GLY A 124 -15.72 -12.02 -20.94
CA GLY A 124 -16.10 -12.29 -19.55
C GLY A 124 -15.32 -13.47 -18.95
N GLY A 125 -15.63 -13.81 -17.71
CA GLY A 125 -14.97 -14.91 -16.99
C GLY A 125 -15.33 -14.90 -15.51
N LYS A 126 -15.02 -15.99 -14.82
CA LYS A 126 -15.28 -16.18 -13.39
C LYS A 126 -14.02 -15.86 -12.60
N ILE A 127 -14.12 -14.90 -11.72
CA ILE A 127 -12.99 -14.46 -10.92
C ILE A 127 -13.27 -14.53 -9.42
N VAL A 128 -12.21 -14.61 -8.63
CA VAL A 128 -12.28 -14.41 -7.17
C VAL A 128 -11.43 -13.21 -6.77
N VAL A 129 -11.83 -12.55 -5.68
CA VAL A 129 -11.21 -11.34 -5.18
C VAL A 129 -10.79 -11.54 -3.72
N LEU A 130 -9.53 -11.30 -3.43
CA LEU A 130 -9.00 -11.24 -2.06
C LEU A 130 -8.78 -9.78 -1.67
N ARG A 131 -9.55 -9.34 -0.69
CA ARG A 131 -9.55 -7.98 -0.15
C ARG A 131 -8.48 -7.82 0.94
N GLY A 132 -8.10 -6.57 1.20
CA GLY A 132 -7.24 -6.21 2.34
C GLY A 132 -7.95 -6.25 3.70
N ILE A 133 -7.40 -5.52 4.66
CA ILE A 133 -8.04 -5.24 5.95
C ILE A 133 -9.27 -4.35 5.72
N PRO A 134 -10.42 -4.58 6.41
CA PRO A 134 -11.61 -3.75 6.27
C PRO A 134 -11.35 -2.28 6.66
N THR A 135 -11.03 -1.45 5.69
CA THR A 135 -10.70 -0.03 5.83
C THR A 135 -11.28 0.77 4.66
N THR A 136 -11.28 2.10 4.77
CA THR A 136 -11.69 2.99 3.68
C THR A 136 -10.88 2.76 2.42
N ILE A 137 -9.56 2.60 2.52
CA ILE A 137 -8.67 2.39 1.37
C ILE A 137 -8.93 1.06 0.66
N ASP A 138 -9.29 -0.01 1.40
CA ASP A 138 -9.69 -1.28 0.79
C ASP A 138 -11.02 -1.13 0.04
N ASN A 139 -12.00 -0.43 0.64
CA ASN A 139 -13.28 -0.16 -0.01
C ASN A 139 -13.10 0.64 -1.32
N GLU A 140 -12.29 1.72 -1.29
CA GLU A 140 -11.99 2.54 -2.47
C GLU A 140 -11.40 1.70 -3.62
N ARG A 141 -10.48 0.77 -3.32
CA ARG A 141 -9.90 -0.15 -4.31
C ARG A 141 -10.97 -1.06 -4.91
N VAL A 142 -11.75 -1.72 -4.05
CA VAL A 142 -12.74 -2.71 -4.48
C VAL A 142 -13.89 -2.07 -5.25
N GLU A 143 -14.41 -0.95 -4.78
CA GLU A 143 -15.49 -0.21 -5.47
C GLU A 143 -15.04 0.24 -6.87
N ALA A 144 -13.82 0.78 -6.99
CA ALA A 144 -13.27 1.20 -8.27
C ALA A 144 -13.01 0.01 -9.21
N PHE A 145 -12.55 -1.13 -8.69
CA PHE A 145 -12.39 -2.36 -9.46
C PHE A 145 -13.74 -2.88 -9.99
N GLN A 146 -14.74 -2.99 -9.10
CA GLN A 146 -16.09 -3.44 -9.49
C GLN A 146 -16.69 -2.55 -10.56
N LYS A 147 -16.56 -1.23 -10.41
CA LYS A 147 -17.01 -0.26 -11.39
C LYS A 147 -16.28 -0.41 -12.73
N ALA A 148 -14.98 -0.68 -12.70
CA ALA A 148 -14.19 -0.86 -13.92
C ALA A 148 -14.58 -2.11 -14.71
N ILE A 149 -14.99 -3.20 -14.05
CA ILE A 149 -15.42 -4.44 -14.71
C ILE A 149 -16.93 -4.47 -15.04
N GLU A 150 -17.69 -3.44 -14.67
CA GLU A 150 -19.14 -3.39 -14.92
C GLU A 150 -19.46 -3.55 -16.41
N GLY A 151 -20.42 -4.41 -16.74
CA GLY A 151 -20.85 -4.67 -18.12
C GLY A 151 -19.86 -5.46 -18.99
N SER A 152 -18.76 -5.99 -18.44
CA SER A 152 -17.76 -6.76 -19.17
C SER A 152 -18.07 -8.26 -19.29
N GLY A 153 -19.08 -8.76 -18.58
CA GLY A 153 -19.35 -10.20 -18.45
C GLY A 153 -18.41 -10.92 -17.47
N ILE A 154 -17.57 -10.20 -16.76
CA ILE A 154 -16.75 -10.75 -15.66
C ILE A 154 -17.63 -10.90 -14.42
N GLU A 155 -17.67 -12.12 -13.88
CA GLU A 155 -18.44 -12.48 -12.69
C GLU A 155 -17.49 -12.68 -11.48
N ILE A 156 -17.69 -11.93 -10.42
CA ILE A 156 -17.01 -12.18 -9.13
C ILE A 156 -17.77 -13.29 -8.41
N ILE A 157 -17.25 -14.51 -8.44
CA ILE A 157 -17.86 -15.70 -7.84
C ILE A 157 -17.47 -15.92 -6.37
N GLY A 158 -16.49 -15.17 -5.87
CA GLY A 158 -16.05 -15.19 -4.47
C GLY A 158 -15.29 -13.92 -4.14
N MET A 159 -15.57 -13.36 -2.95
CA MET A 159 -14.87 -12.17 -2.46
C MET A 159 -14.75 -12.27 -0.93
N GLU A 160 -13.51 -12.30 -0.43
CA GLU A 160 -13.20 -12.45 0.99
C GLU A 160 -11.97 -11.63 1.39
N HIS A 161 -11.82 -11.38 2.69
CA HIS A 161 -10.69 -10.65 3.23
C HIS A 161 -9.48 -11.57 3.47
N GLY A 162 -8.38 -11.32 2.76
CA GLY A 162 -7.06 -11.89 3.03
C GLY A 162 -6.20 -11.03 3.96
N ASN A 163 -6.70 -9.84 4.35
CA ASN A 163 -6.13 -8.94 5.36
C ASN A 163 -4.69 -8.49 5.08
N TRP A 164 -4.30 -8.38 3.79
CA TRP A 164 -2.92 -8.10 3.36
C TRP A 164 -1.89 -9.04 4.00
N ASN A 165 -2.32 -10.28 4.23
CA ASN A 165 -1.52 -11.30 4.89
C ASN A 165 -1.45 -12.57 4.03
N ARG A 166 -0.24 -13.08 3.85
CA ARG A 166 0.07 -14.24 2.99
C ARG A 166 -0.65 -15.51 3.43
N ASP A 167 -0.60 -15.82 4.72
CA ASP A 167 -1.17 -17.06 5.27
C ASP A 167 -2.69 -17.04 5.25
N ASN A 168 -3.29 -15.88 5.55
CA ASN A 168 -4.74 -15.69 5.43
C ASN A 168 -5.19 -15.84 3.99
N ALA A 169 -4.50 -15.20 3.04
CA ALA A 169 -4.80 -15.28 1.62
C ALA A 169 -4.66 -16.71 1.08
N PHE A 170 -3.64 -17.45 1.54
CA PHE A 170 -3.48 -18.87 1.23
C PHE A 170 -4.72 -19.66 1.67
N THR A 171 -5.17 -19.49 2.91
CA THR A 171 -6.34 -20.19 3.47
C THR A 171 -7.63 -19.82 2.70
N VAL A 172 -7.86 -18.53 2.44
CA VAL A 172 -9.03 -18.05 1.67
C VAL A 172 -9.02 -18.64 0.26
N MET A 173 -7.84 -18.69 -0.38
CA MET A 173 -7.74 -19.25 -1.73
C MET A 173 -7.98 -20.75 -1.75
N GLN A 174 -7.54 -21.52 -0.74
CA GLN A 174 -7.88 -22.94 -0.62
C GLN A 174 -9.39 -23.15 -0.56
N ASP A 175 -10.10 -22.30 0.19
CA ASP A 175 -11.56 -22.34 0.26
C ASP A 175 -12.22 -22.06 -1.10
N PHE A 176 -11.73 -21.05 -1.83
CA PHE A 176 -12.23 -20.75 -3.17
C PHE A 176 -12.00 -21.90 -4.15
N LEU A 177 -10.79 -22.48 -4.14
CA LEU A 177 -10.43 -23.63 -4.99
C LEU A 177 -11.31 -24.85 -4.71
N SER A 178 -11.69 -25.05 -3.44
CA SER A 178 -12.60 -26.12 -3.02
C SER A 178 -14.05 -25.90 -3.46
N LYS A 179 -14.53 -24.65 -3.41
CA LYS A 179 -15.92 -24.27 -3.72
C LYS A 179 -16.19 -24.12 -5.22
N HIS A 180 -15.18 -23.68 -5.98
CA HIS A 180 -15.33 -23.29 -7.38
C HIS A 180 -14.54 -24.21 -8.31
N PRO A 181 -15.21 -25.03 -9.11
CA PRO A 181 -14.53 -25.93 -10.05
C PRO A 181 -13.86 -25.20 -11.22
N LYS A 182 -14.23 -23.93 -11.47
CA LYS A 182 -13.66 -23.09 -12.51
C LYS A 182 -13.44 -21.68 -12.00
N ILE A 183 -12.20 -21.22 -12.08
CA ILE A 183 -11.75 -19.85 -11.80
C ILE A 183 -10.85 -19.44 -12.96
N ASP A 184 -11.13 -18.33 -13.62
CA ASP A 184 -10.35 -17.84 -14.76
C ASP A 184 -9.21 -16.91 -14.32
N ALA A 185 -9.41 -16.14 -13.25
CA ALA A 185 -8.39 -15.27 -12.69
C ALA A 185 -8.67 -14.91 -11.23
N VAL A 186 -7.62 -14.43 -10.55
CA VAL A 186 -7.66 -13.96 -9.17
C VAL A 186 -7.15 -12.54 -9.10
N TRP A 187 -7.89 -11.64 -8.46
CA TRP A 187 -7.37 -10.37 -8.02
C TRP A 187 -7.05 -10.43 -6.52
N ALA A 188 -5.77 -10.34 -6.18
CA ALA A 188 -5.31 -10.11 -4.82
C ALA A 188 -4.91 -8.64 -4.70
N SER A 189 -5.59 -7.87 -3.84
CA SER A 189 -5.38 -6.41 -3.76
C SER A 189 -4.05 -6.00 -3.11
N ASP A 190 -3.09 -6.93 -3.06
CA ASP A 190 -1.75 -6.77 -2.49
C ASP A 190 -0.85 -7.96 -2.89
N ASP A 191 0.47 -7.75 -2.96
CA ASP A 191 1.41 -8.77 -3.41
C ASP A 191 1.71 -9.85 -2.37
N ASP A 192 1.71 -9.54 -1.07
CA ASP A 192 1.84 -10.59 -0.04
C ASP A 192 0.69 -11.60 -0.14
N MET A 193 -0.53 -11.12 -0.36
CA MET A 193 -1.68 -11.98 -0.63
C MET A 193 -1.52 -12.76 -1.94
N ALA A 194 -1.04 -12.11 -3.00
CA ALA A 194 -0.83 -12.77 -4.30
C ALA A 194 0.15 -13.95 -4.19
N VAL A 195 1.21 -13.84 -3.37
CA VAL A 195 2.14 -14.95 -3.11
C VAL A 195 1.42 -16.10 -2.42
N GLY A 196 0.62 -15.83 -1.39
CA GLY A 196 -0.19 -16.86 -0.71
C GLY A 196 -1.19 -17.55 -1.64
N VAL A 197 -1.84 -16.78 -2.50
CA VAL A 197 -2.76 -17.27 -3.55
C VAL A 197 -2.04 -18.22 -4.51
N LEU A 198 -0.89 -17.82 -5.04
CA LEU A 198 -0.09 -18.64 -5.96
C LEU A 198 0.36 -19.96 -5.31
N GLU A 199 0.69 -19.94 -4.03
CA GLU A 199 1.04 -21.14 -3.28
C GLU A 199 -0.16 -22.10 -3.15
N ALA A 200 -1.34 -21.59 -2.79
CA ALA A 200 -2.56 -22.39 -2.69
C ALA A 200 -2.94 -23.03 -4.05
N ILE A 201 -2.84 -22.26 -5.14
CA ILE A 201 -3.08 -22.74 -6.49
C ILE A 201 -2.11 -23.88 -6.87
N ASN A 202 -0.81 -23.70 -6.55
CA ASN A 202 0.21 -24.72 -6.80
C ASN A 202 -0.07 -26.01 -6.01
N GLN A 203 -0.42 -25.90 -4.72
CA GLN A 203 -0.74 -27.08 -3.90
C GLN A 203 -1.99 -27.83 -4.39
N ALA A 204 -2.95 -27.12 -4.94
CA ALA A 204 -4.15 -27.71 -5.54
C ALA A 204 -3.90 -28.32 -6.93
N GLY A 205 -2.71 -28.15 -7.53
CA GLY A 205 -2.39 -28.60 -8.87
C GLY A 205 -3.16 -27.89 -10.00
N ARG A 206 -3.64 -26.66 -9.72
CA ARG A 206 -4.49 -25.87 -10.64
C ARG A 206 -3.76 -24.68 -11.29
N GLN A 207 -2.43 -24.70 -11.31
CA GLN A 207 -1.57 -23.60 -11.77
C GLN A 207 -1.72 -23.23 -13.26
N ASP A 208 -2.27 -24.14 -14.06
CA ASP A 208 -2.48 -23.91 -15.50
C ASP A 208 -3.88 -23.41 -15.85
N GLU A 209 -4.75 -23.22 -14.82
CA GLU A 209 -6.14 -22.83 -15.04
C GLU A 209 -6.36 -21.32 -14.99
N MET A 210 -5.57 -20.59 -14.19
CA MET A 210 -5.83 -19.20 -13.86
C MET A 210 -4.56 -18.38 -13.71
N TRP A 211 -4.72 -17.08 -13.85
CA TRP A 211 -3.67 -16.10 -13.55
C TRP A 211 -4.05 -15.23 -12.35
N VAL A 212 -3.04 -14.61 -11.74
CA VAL A 212 -3.17 -13.78 -10.54
C VAL A 212 -2.66 -12.38 -10.85
N LEU A 213 -3.44 -11.36 -10.53
CA LEU A 213 -2.99 -9.97 -10.46
C LEU A 213 -2.78 -9.61 -9.00
N GLY A 214 -1.56 -9.26 -8.66
CA GLY A 214 -1.20 -8.65 -7.37
C GLY A 214 -1.17 -7.12 -7.45
N GLY A 215 -0.47 -6.52 -6.53
CA GLY A 215 -0.23 -5.08 -6.50
C GLY A 215 0.67 -4.64 -5.37
N ALA A 216 1.10 -3.42 -5.43
CA ALA A 216 2.06 -2.71 -4.61
C ALA A 216 3.51 -2.71 -5.13
N GLY A 217 3.88 -3.62 -6.01
CA GLY A 217 5.20 -3.62 -6.64
C GLY A 217 6.27 -4.35 -5.83
N MET A 218 5.90 -5.45 -5.15
CA MET A 218 6.87 -6.30 -4.46
C MET A 218 7.90 -6.86 -5.42
N LYS A 219 9.17 -6.78 -5.05
CA LYS A 219 10.32 -7.20 -5.87
C LYS A 219 10.17 -8.60 -6.48
N GLU A 220 9.70 -9.57 -5.71
CA GLU A 220 9.46 -10.93 -6.21
C GLU A 220 8.40 -10.97 -7.31
N MET A 221 7.31 -10.22 -7.13
CA MET A 221 6.22 -10.17 -8.10
C MET A 221 6.63 -9.41 -9.37
N ILE A 222 7.34 -8.29 -9.22
CA ILE A 222 7.91 -7.57 -10.37
C ILE A 222 8.89 -8.46 -11.14
N LYS A 223 9.73 -9.24 -10.45
CA LYS A 223 10.63 -10.20 -11.10
C LYS A 223 9.88 -11.23 -11.94
N ARG A 224 8.75 -11.77 -11.44
CA ARG A 224 7.90 -12.70 -12.18
C ARG A 224 7.34 -12.05 -13.46
N VAL A 225 6.86 -10.80 -13.36
CA VAL A 225 6.38 -10.04 -14.53
C VAL A 225 7.50 -9.85 -15.55
N MET A 226 8.71 -9.45 -15.11
CA MET A 226 9.88 -9.29 -15.98
C MET A 226 10.27 -10.58 -16.70
N ASP A 227 10.24 -11.72 -16.00
CA ASP A 227 10.58 -13.03 -16.53
C ASP A 227 9.48 -13.59 -17.46
N GLY A 228 8.31 -12.95 -17.50
CA GLY A 228 7.17 -13.37 -18.34
C GLY A 228 6.43 -14.57 -17.77
N ASP A 229 6.34 -14.69 -16.44
CA ASP A 229 5.49 -15.72 -15.79
C ASP A 229 4.02 -15.47 -16.18
N THR A 230 3.45 -16.37 -16.96
CA THR A 230 2.08 -16.25 -17.46
C THR A 230 1.02 -16.26 -16.36
N ARG A 231 1.38 -16.77 -15.18
CA ARG A 231 0.51 -16.78 -14.00
C ARG A 231 0.49 -15.44 -13.27
N VAL A 232 1.48 -14.59 -13.53
CA VAL A 232 1.59 -13.23 -13.00
C VAL A 232 1.88 -12.27 -14.15
N PRO A 233 0.87 -12.01 -15.00
CA PRO A 233 1.09 -11.30 -16.26
C PRO A 233 1.35 -9.80 -16.09
N ALA A 234 0.99 -9.25 -14.95
CA ALA A 234 1.13 -7.83 -14.62
C ALA A 234 1.12 -7.60 -13.10
N ASN A 235 1.33 -6.35 -12.70
CA ASN A 235 1.19 -5.86 -11.34
C ASN A 235 0.62 -4.43 -11.36
N VAL A 236 0.20 -3.88 -10.22
CA VAL A 236 -0.26 -2.49 -10.11
C VAL A 236 0.57 -1.77 -9.06
N THR A 237 1.07 -0.57 -9.35
CA THR A 237 1.91 0.17 -8.40
C THR A 237 1.13 0.68 -7.19
N TYR A 238 1.72 0.53 -6.02
CA TYR A 238 1.37 1.22 -4.76
C TYR A 238 2.62 1.28 -3.89
N PRO A 239 3.58 2.16 -4.23
CA PRO A 239 4.95 2.03 -3.75
C PRO A 239 5.10 2.43 -2.28
N PRO A 240 5.78 1.62 -1.45
CA PRO A 240 6.07 1.98 -0.06
C PRO A 240 7.00 3.20 0.05
N SER A 241 7.67 3.60 -1.04
CA SER A 241 8.49 4.82 -1.09
C SER A 241 7.70 6.12 -0.95
N MET A 242 6.35 6.06 -0.91
CA MET A 242 5.53 7.26 -0.62
C MET A 242 5.90 7.93 0.70
N ILE A 243 6.41 7.19 1.67
CA ILE A 243 6.91 7.76 2.93
C ILE A 243 8.13 8.67 2.69
N ALA A 244 9.04 8.28 1.80
CA ALA A 244 10.20 9.10 1.43
C ALA A 244 9.74 10.41 0.79
N THR A 245 8.77 10.34 -0.13
CA THR A 245 8.15 11.53 -0.74
C THR A 245 7.54 12.46 0.31
N ALA A 246 6.80 11.91 1.27
CA ALA A 246 6.22 12.70 2.36
C ALA A 246 7.27 13.39 3.24
N ILE A 247 8.34 12.68 3.58
CA ILE A 247 9.47 13.22 4.36
C ILE A 247 10.18 14.33 3.58
N GLU A 248 10.43 14.14 2.29
CA GLU A 248 11.10 15.10 1.42
C GLU A 248 10.28 16.38 1.22
N ILE A 249 8.98 16.26 0.94
CA ILE A 249 8.08 17.41 0.82
C ILE A 249 8.01 18.16 2.14
N THR A 250 7.88 17.44 3.26
CA THR A 250 7.91 18.06 4.59
C THR A 250 9.23 18.81 4.84
N ALA A 251 10.37 18.21 4.48
CA ALA A 251 11.69 18.85 4.62
C ALA A 251 11.79 20.17 3.84
N LEU A 252 11.21 20.25 2.63
CA LEU A 252 11.19 21.48 1.81
C LEU A 252 10.54 22.66 2.56
N ARG A 253 9.53 22.40 3.40
CA ARG A 253 8.88 23.43 4.24
C ARG A 253 9.90 24.13 5.15
N PHE A 254 10.87 23.38 5.67
CA PHE A 254 11.83 23.86 6.67
C PHE A 254 13.16 24.33 6.07
N VAL A 255 13.61 23.75 4.95
CA VAL A 255 14.91 24.11 4.34
C VAL A 255 14.80 25.26 3.34
N SER A 256 13.67 25.41 2.68
CA SER A 256 13.44 26.45 1.65
C SER A 256 12.26 27.36 1.92
N ASN A 257 11.59 27.23 3.08
CA ASN A 257 10.34 27.91 3.39
C ASN A 257 9.27 27.77 2.29
N ALA A 258 9.29 26.64 1.57
CA ALA A 258 8.33 26.38 0.52
C ALA A 258 6.90 26.29 1.13
N PRO A 259 5.90 27.00 0.57
CA PRO A 259 4.54 26.98 1.10
C PRO A 259 3.77 25.75 0.62
N VAL A 260 4.33 24.56 0.87
CA VAL A 260 3.72 23.27 0.52
C VAL A 260 2.60 22.93 1.48
N SER A 261 1.45 22.47 0.97
CA SER A 261 0.31 22.03 1.77
C SER A 261 -0.69 21.28 0.90
N GLY A 262 -1.66 20.62 1.54
CA GLY A 262 -2.78 19.97 0.86
C GLY A 262 -2.54 18.49 0.61
N ARG A 263 -3.00 17.96 -0.54
CA ARG A 263 -2.96 16.53 -0.85
C ARG A 263 -2.01 16.26 -2.01
N PHE A 264 -1.10 15.31 -1.82
CA PHE A 264 -0.22 14.78 -2.84
C PHE A 264 -0.55 13.30 -3.08
N VAL A 265 -1.11 13.01 -4.25
CA VAL A 265 -1.53 11.65 -4.62
C VAL A 265 -0.52 11.04 -5.58
N ILE A 266 0.01 9.88 -5.21
CA ILE A 266 0.91 9.08 -6.06
C ILE A 266 0.02 8.16 -6.91
N GLY A 267 0.01 8.37 -8.22
CA GLY A 267 -0.82 7.61 -9.16
C GLY A 267 -0.50 6.12 -9.16
N SER A 268 -1.50 5.32 -9.49
CA SER A 268 -1.32 3.88 -9.71
C SER A 268 -1.17 3.60 -11.19
N GLU A 269 -0.17 2.80 -11.55
CA GLU A 269 0.17 2.41 -12.92
C GLU A 269 0.20 0.90 -13.07
N LEU A 270 -0.15 0.42 -14.27
CA LEU A 270 -0.02 -0.98 -14.62
C LEU A 270 1.45 -1.29 -14.94
N ILE A 271 1.98 -2.30 -14.26
CA ILE A 271 3.30 -2.85 -14.52
C ILE A 271 3.13 -4.09 -15.39
N THR A 272 3.68 -4.05 -16.58
CA THR A 272 3.73 -5.14 -17.53
C THR A 272 5.18 -5.54 -17.82
N LYS A 273 5.40 -6.57 -18.60
CA LYS A 273 6.75 -7.00 -18.99
C LYS A 273 7.56 -5.87 -19.64
N ASP A 274 6.89 -4.94 -20.32
CA ASP A 274 7.56 -3.89 -21.09
C ASP A 274 8.18 -2.81 -20.21
N ASN A 275 7.54 -2.50 -19.05
CA ASN A 275 7.97 -1.44 -18.13
C ASN A 275 8.44 -1.96 -16.75
N ALA A 276 8.36 -3.27 -16.48
CA ALA A 276 8.66 -3.82 -15.16
C ALA A 276 10.09 -3.52 -14.66
N LYS A 277 11.03 -3.28 -15.57
CA LYS A 277 12.41 -2.90 -15.21
C LYS A 277 12.50 -1.58 -14.45
N ASP A 278 11.58 -0.65 -14.74
CA ASP A 278 11.55 0.67 -14.13
C ASP A 278 11.04 0.61 -12.67
N PHE A 279 10.36 -0.49 -12.32
CA PHE A 279 9.78 -0.75 -11.00
C PHE A 279 10.52 -1.83 -10.21
N TYR A 280 11.61 -2.38 -10.74
CA TYR A 280 12.40 -3.41 -10.07
C TYR A 280 13.55 -2.81 -9.29
N PHE A 281 13.45 -2.84 -7.96
CA PHE A 281 14.45 -2.31 -7.03
C PHE A 281 15.11 -3.47 -6.26
N PRO A 282 16.23 -4.03 -6.74
CA PRO A 282 16.84 -5.23 -6.18
C PRO A 282 17.30 -5.08 -4.72
N ASP A 283 17.67 -3.86 -4.32
CA ASP A 283 18.13 -3.55 -2.96
C ASP A 283 16.99 -3.27 -1.97
N SER A 284 15.76 -3.11 -2.46
CA SER A 284 14.59 -2.98 -1.59
C SER A 284 14.26 -4.29 -0.89
N PRO A 285 13.84 -4.28 0.39
CA PRO A 285 13.33 -5.48 1.07
C PRO A 285 11.96 -5.90 0.56
N PHE A 286 11.27 -5.01 -0.16
CA PHE A 286 9.94 -5.21 -0.72
C PHE A 286 9.98 -5.21 -2.24
#